data_b46112cb002cef19a40c7cbd564b4906
#
_entry.id   b46112cb002cef19a40c7cbd564b4906
#
_cell.length_a   1.000
_cell.length_b   1.000
_cell.length_c   1.000
_cell.angle_alpha   90.00
_cell.angle_beta   90.00
_cell.angle_gamma   90.00
#
_symmetry.space_group_name_H-M   'P 1'
#
loop_
_entity.id
_entity.type
_entity.pdbx_description
1 polymer ?
#
loop_
_entity_poly.entity_id
_entity_poly.type
_entity_poly.pdbx_seq_one_letter_code
_entity_poly.pdbx_strand_id
1 'polypeptide(L)'
;MQAPPWSTIALTSLLLISLCANGGQEAQSPQPQKSQPPAAMEQRGRIIGIGGVFFKSADRDQMREWYSKHLGLADKGGGTMLPWREHDDPKKEHVTVWTIFPASTDYFGPGHAQFMINYIVDDLDALLDRLKQEGVKIDPKRMDESYGRFAWIYDLDGNKIELWQPTPAKP
;
A
#
# COMPACT_ATOMS: atom_id res chain seq x y z
N MET A 1 40.70 -25.52 8.55
CA MET A 1 39.79 -24.54 7.95
C MET A 1 40.67 -23.46 7.36
N GLN A 2 40.82 -23.48 6.04
CA GLN A 2 41.86 -22.74 5.30
C GLN A 2 41.21 -21.55 4.61
N ALA A 3 41.84 -20.37 4.77
CA ALA A 3 41.54 -19.15 4.03
C ALA A 3 42.26 -19.17 2.66
N PRO A 4 41.73 -18.56 1.60
CA PRO A 4 42.38 -18.49 0.30
C PRO A 4 43.42 -17.37 0.21
N PRO A 5 44.45 -17.53 -0.62
CA PRO A 5 45.57 -16.59 -0.73
C PRO A 5 45.35 -15.54 -1.82
N TRP A 6 45.65 -14.32 -1.50
CA TRP A 6 45.82 -13.19 -2.44
C TRP A 6 47.33 -12.96 -2.66
N SER A 7 47.79 -13.04 -3.86
CA SER A 7 49.07 -12.52 -4.37
C SER A 7 48.98 -12.61 -5.91
N THR A 8 49.33 -11.67 -6.73
CA THR A 8 50.55 -10.88 -6.77
C THR A 8 50.40 -9.68 -7.71
N ILE A 9 50.98 -8.60 -7.32
CA ILE A 9 51.23 -7.40 -8.08
C ILE A 9 52.28 -7.67 -9.15
N ALA A 10 52.06 -7.20 -10.39
CA ALA A 10 53.16 -7.03 -11.34
C ALA A 10 53.08 -5.60 -11.92
N LEU A 11 53.97 -4.76 -11.45
CA LEU A 11 54.40 -3.52 -12.06
C LEU A 11 55.19 -3.82 -13.31
N THR A 12 54.88 -3.20 -14.44
CA THR A 12 55.85 -2.93 -15.51
C THR A 12 55.62 -1.53 -16.05
N SER A 13 56.74 -0.83 -15.97
CA SER A 13 56.95 0.59 -16.34
C SER A 13 57.20 0.77 -17.85
N LEU A 14 56.95 2.01 -18.27
CA LEU A 14 57.54 2.79 -19.35
C LEU A 14 57.20 2.49 -20.81
N LEU A 15 56.62 3.40 -21.53
CA LEU A 15 57.39 4.36 -22.36
C LEU A 15 56.54 5.52 -22.87
N LEU A 16 57.00 6.75 -22.60
CA LEU A 16 56.57 7.97 -23.23
C LEU A 16 56.91 7.97 -24.73
N ILE A 17 55.92 8.12 -25.60
CA ILE A 17 56.13 8.67 -26.92
C ILE A 17 55.14 9.83 -27.11
N SER A 18 55.70 11.03 -27.05
CA SER A 18 55.01 12.26 -27.45
C SER A 18 54.91 12.29 -28.95
N LEU A 19 53.69 12.32 -29.49
CA LEU A 19 53.46 12.70 -30.88
C LEU A 19 52.34 13.74 -30.93
N CYS A 20 52.74 14.96 -31.18
CA CYS A 20 51.86 16.04 -31.55
C CYS A 20 51.20 15.70 -32.90
N ALA A 21 49.91 15.60 -32.97
CA ALA A 21 49.16 15.67 -34.19
C ALA A 21 47.85 16.46 -33.95
N ASN A 22 47.78 17.50 -34.71
CA ASN A 22 46.69 18.45 -34.96
C ASN A 22 45.23 17.97 -34.79
N GLY A 23 44.51 18.87 -34.20
CA GLY A 23 43.14 19.34 -34.42
C GLY A 23 42.25 18.59 -35.39
N GLY A 24 41.35 17.84 -34.78
CA GLY A 24 40.10 17.48 -35.39
C GLY A 24 39.05 17.59 -34.29
N GLN A 25 38.36 18.72 -34.26
CA GLN A 25 37.21 18.92 -33.40
C GLN A 25 36.04 18.11 -34.01
N GLU A 26 35.94 16.84 -33.69
CA GLU A 26 34.75 16.07 -34.00
C GLU A 26 33.57 16.70 -33.30
N ALA A 27 32.67 17.25 -34.08
CA ALA A 27 31.39 17.75 -33.67
C ALA A 27 30.62 16.55 -33.03
N GLN A 28 30.51 16.53 -31.71
CA GLN A 28 29.62 15.62 -31.01
C GLN A 28 28.20 15.88 -31.48
N SER A 29 27.65 14.94 -32.24
CA SER A 29 26.24 14.89 -32.56
C SER A 29 25.41 14.95 -31.29
N PRO A 30 24.38 15.79 -31.20
CA PRO A 30 23.53 15.85 -30.02
C PRO A 30 22.93 14.47 -29.79
N GLN A 31 23.24 13.84 -28.67
CA GLN A 31 22.54 12.63 -28.27
C GLN A 31 21.05 12.96 -28.09
N PRO A 32 20.14 12.14 -28.64
CA PRO A 32 18.73 12.35 -28.42
C PRO A 32 18.49 12.30 -26.89
N GLN A 33 18.11 13.44 -26.33
CA GLN A 33 17.57 13.48 -24.97
C GLN A 33 16.40 12.49 -24.92
N LYS A 34 16.57 11.40 -24.18
CA LYS A 34 15.43 10.57 -23.81
C LYS A 34 14.46 11.51 -23.11
N SER A 35 13.38 11.86 -23.79
CA SER A 35 12.26 12.54 -23.19
C SER A 35 11.85 11.72 -21.97
N GLN A 36 12.06 12.26 -20.77
CA GLN A 36 11.43 11.72 -19.58
C GLN A 36 9.92 11.64 -19.91
N PRO A 37 9.27 10.50 -19.68
CA PRO A 37 7.82 10.44 -19.80
C PRO A 37 7.26 11.56 -18.91
N PRO A 38 6.22 12.30 -19.37
CA PRO A 38 5.60 13.32 -18.54
C PRO A 38 5.31 12.69 -17.18
N ALA A 39 5.70 13.39 -16.10
CA ALA A 39 5.42 12.94 -14.73
C ALA A 39 3.97 12.48 -14.72
N ALA A 40 3.75 11.18 -14.53
CA ALA A 40 2.43 10.61 -14.50
C ALA A 40 1.66 11.46 -13.48
N MET A 41 0.64 12.18 -13.93
CA MET A 41 -0.23 12.93 -13.02
C MET A 41 -0.58 11.95 -11.92
N GLU A 42 -0.14 12.25 -10.72
CA GLU A 42 -0.30 11.33 -9.60
C GLU A 42 -1.80 11.08 -9.44
N GLN A 43 -2.23 9.89 -9.85
CA GLN A 43 -3.64 9.55 -9.94
C GLN A 43 -4.20 9.51 -8.51
N ARG A 44 -4.96 10.54 -8.15
CA ARG A 44 -5.66 10.61 -6.85
C ARG A 44 -6.71 9.51 -6.75
N GLY A 45 -7.05 9.12 -5.55
CA GLY A 45 -8.00 8.04 -5.32
C GLY A 45 -7.36 6.66 -5.52
N ARG A 46 -6.19 6.43 -4.91
CA ARG A 46 -5.49 5.15 -4.90
C ARG A 46 -5.69 4.44 -3.56
N ILE A 47 -5.68 3.12 -3.62
CA ILE A 47 -5.52 2.31 -2.42
C ILE A 47 -4.05 2.41 -1.99
N ILE A 48 -3.82 2.79 -0.73
CA ILE A 48 -2.49 2.93 -0.15
C ILE A 48 -2.16 1.86 0.89
N GLY A 49 -3.15 1.10 1.35
CA GLY A 49 -2.92 0.02 2.29
C GLY A 49 -4.20 -0.68 2.75
N ILE A 50 -4.04 -1.66 3.62
CA ILE A 50 -5.14 -2.36 4.28
C ILE A 50 -5.44 -1.66 5.59
N GLY A 51 -6.63 -1.06 5.71
CA GLY A 51 -7.11 -0.39 6.90
C GLY A 51 -7.82 -1.31 7.87
N GLY A 52 -8.35 -2.45 7.39
CA GLY A 52 -8.98 -3.42 8.27
C GLY A 52 -9.14 -4.81 7.66
N VAL A 53 -9.09 -5.80 8.53
CA VAL A 53 -9.41 -7.19 8.23
C VAL A 53 -10.51 -7.63 9.20
N PHE A 54 -11.69 -7.89 8.66
CA PHE A 54 -12.87 -8.22 9.43
C PHE A 54 -13.38 -9.61 9.04
N PHE A 55 -13.80 -10.38 10.01
CA PHE A 55 -14.41 -11.69 9.75
C PHE A 55 -15.49 -12.04 10.76
N LYS A 56 -16.34 -13.01 10.41
CA LYS A 56 -17.45 -13.45 11.21
C LYS A 56 -17.08 -14.65 12.10
N SER A 57 -17.66 -14.73 13.29
CA SER A 57 -17.59 -15.90 14.14
C SER A 57 -18.94 -16.19 14.77
N ALA A 58 -19.29 -17.48 14.88
CA ALA A 58 -20.48 -17.93 15.60
C ALA A 58 -20.36 -17.66 17.10
N ASP A 59 -19.17 -17.85 17.66
CA ASP A 59 -18.82 -17.47 19.04
C ASP A 59 -17.66 -16.47 18.99
N ARG A 60 -18.05 -15.21 18.94
CA ARG A 60 -17.11 -14.10 18.83
C ARG A 60 -16.19 -14.00 20.05
N ASP A 61 -16.73 -14.23 21.24
CA ASP A 61 -15.99 -14.01 22.49
C ASP A 61 -14.98 -15.14 22.70
N GLN A 62 -15.35 -16.39 22.44
CA GLN A 62 -14.42 -17.52 22.46
C GLN A 62 -13.31 -17.33 21.41
N MET A 63 -13.68 -16.85 20.22
CA MET A 63 -12.71 -16.59 19.15
C MET A 63 -11.72 -15.48 19.53
N ARG A 64 -12.19 -14.39 20.13
CA ARG A 64 -11.32 -13.31 20.65
C ARG A 64 -10.34 -13.82 21.70
N GLU A 65 -10.84 -14.63 22.63
CA GLU A 65 -10.00 -15.24 23.66
C GLU A 65 -8.92 -16.12 23.03
N TRP A 66 -9.29 -16.94 22.05
CA TRP A 66 -8.35 -17.79 21.33
C TRP A 66 -7.23 -16.97 20.66
N TYR A 67 -7.59 -15.93 19.89
CA TYR A 67 -6.62 -15.08 19.21
C TYR A 67 -5.76 -14.28 20.18
N SER A 68 -6.33 -13.80 21.27
CA SER A 68 -5.58 -13.11 22.32
C SER A 68 -4.55 -14.04 22.96
N LYS A 69 -4.97 -15.26 23.32
CA LYS A 69 -4.12 -16.24 24.01
C LYS A 69 -2.99 -16.78 23.13
N HIS A 70 -3.31 -17.11 21.89
CA HIS A 70 -2.39 -17.83 21.02
C HIS A 70 -1.58 -16.93 20.06
N LEU A 71 -2.10 -15.77 19.70
CA LEU A 71 -1.48 -14.86 18.74
C LEU A 71 -1.24 -13.45 19.27
N GLY A 72 -1.62 -13.17 20.53
CA GLY A 72 -1.43 -11.85 21.13
C GLY A 72 -2.34 -10.75 20.57
N LEU A 73 -3.36 -11.12 19.79
CA LEU A 73 -4.32 -10.17 19.21
C LEU A 73 -5.44 -9.87 20.21
N ALA A 74 -5.15 -8.99 21.16
CA ALA A 74 -6.10 -8.62 22.22
C ALA A 74 -7.10 -7.57 21.73
N ASP A 75 -8.35 -7.97 21.53
CA ASP A 75 -9.46 -7.06 21.20
C ASP A 75 -10.06 -6.49 22.51
N LYS A 76 -9.86 -5.20 22.74
CA LYS A 76 -10.38 -4.48 23.91
C LYS A 76 -11.73 -3.79 23.63
N GLY A 77 -12.51 -4.31 22.68
CA GLY A 77 -13.86 -3.80 22.37
C GLY A 77 -13.98 -2.96 21.08
N GLY A 78 -12.89 -2.79 20.36
CA GLY A 78 -12.87 -2.08 19.06
C GLY A 78 -11.96 -2.74 18.04
N GLY A 79 -11.53 -3.98 18.30
CA GLY A 79 -10.53 -4.68 17.51
C GLY A 79 -9.10 -4.48 18.03
N THR A 80 -8.16 -5.18 17.40
CA THR A 80 -6.73 -5.00 17.64
C THR A 80 -6.19 -4.03 16.60
N MET A 81 -5.48 -3.00 17.05
CA MET A 81 -4.83 -2.02 16.18
C MET A 81 -3.41 -2.49 15.86
N LEU A 82 -3.12 -2.69 14.58
CA LEU A 82 -1.81 -3.11 14.08
C LEU A 82 -1.17 -1.92 13.35
N PRO A 83 -0.29 -1.14 14.01
CA PRO A 83 0.33 0.03 13.40
C PRO A 83 1.38 -0.36 12.36
N TRP A 84 1.45 0.40 11.29
CA TRP A 84 2.47 0.26 10.25
C TRP A 84 2.81 1.62 9.62
N ARG A 85 3.88 1.66 8.82
CA ARG A 85 4.36 2.88 8.16
C ARG A 85 4.50 2.65 6.67
N GLU A 86 4.31 3.71 5.89
CA GLU A 86 4.58 3.63 4.46
C GLU A 86 6.04 3.33 4.20
N HIS A 87 6.31 2.48 3.21
CA HIS A 87 7.67 2.13 2.83
C HIS A 87 8.44 3.35 2.29
N ASP A 88 7.78 4.16 1.46
CA ASP A 88 8.40 5.29 0.76
C ASP A 88 8.41 6.57 1.62
N ASP A 89 7.57 6.65 2.63
CA ASP A 89 7.54 7.74 3.61
C ASP A 89 7.28 7.23 5.03
N PRO A 90 8.32 6.75 5.74
CA PRO A 90 8.17 6.19 7.08
C PRO A 90 7.64 7.16 8.16
N LYS A 91 7.46 8.44 7.85
CA LYS A 91 6.82 9.41 8.75
C LYS A 91 5.30 9.28 8.73
N LYS A 92 4.74 8.69 7.69
CA LYS A 92 3.31 8.41 7.59
C LYS A 92 2.99 7.12 8.29
N GLU A 93 2.26 7.25 9.38
CA GLU A 93 1.79 6.12 10.18
C GLU A 93 0.33 5.82 9.84
N HIS A 94 0.04 4.54 9.74
CA HIS A 94 -1.28 3.99 9.50
C HIS A 94 -1.59 2.89 10.51
N VAL A 95 -2.82 2.43 10.50
CA VAL A 95 -3.25 1.31 11.33
C VAL A 95 -4.11 0.35 10.49
N THR A 96 -3.91 -0.93 10.70
CA THR A 96 -4.85 -1.96 10.25
C THR A 96 -5.66 -2.43 11.46
N VAL A 97 -6.97 -2.31 11.38
CA VAL A 97 -7.91 -2.78 12.42
C VAL A 97 -8.24 -4.23 12.15
N TRP A 98 -7.86 -5.11 13.07
CA TRP A 98 -8.27 -6.50 13.02
C TRP A 98 -9.43 -6.71 14.00
N THR A 99 -10.58 -7.22 13.54
CA THR A 99 -11.72 -7.44 14.43
C THR A 99 -12.63 -8.57 14.00
N ILE A 100 -13.35 -9.14 14.98
CA ILE A 100 -14.28 -10.24 14.80
C ILE A 100 -15.71 -9.72 14.99
N PHE A 101 -16.53 -9.97 13.99
CA PHE A 101 -17.96 -9.66 14.00
C PHE A 101 -18.77 -10.89 14.40
N PRO A 102 -19.97 -10.72 14.99
CA PRO A 102 -20.88 -11.83 15.20
C PRO A 102 -21.35 -12.39 13.84
N ALA A 103 -21.61 -13.69 13.77
CA ALA A 103 -22.08 -14.34 12.55
C ALA A 103 -23.38 -13.72 12.00
N SER A 104 -24.20 -13.13 12.88
CA SER A 104 -25.47 -12.47 12.55
C SER A 104 -25.30 -11.06 11.96
N THR A 105 -24.07 -10.53 11.85
CA THR A 105 -23.88 -9.18 11.32
C THR A 105 -24.33 -9.06 9.86
N ASP A 106 -25.01 -7.98 9.54
CA ASP A 106 -25.35 -7.56 8.17
C ASP A 106 -24.32 -6.61 7.56
N TYR A 107 -23.32 -6.23 8.34
CA TYR A 107 -22.30 -5.23 7.94
C TYR A 107 -21.57 -5.63 6.66
N PHE A 108 -21.38 -6.94 6.41
CA PHE A 108 -20.68 -7.46 5.23
C PHE A 108 -21.57 -7.54 3.98
N GLY A 109 -22.77 -6.96 4.04
CA GLY A 109 -23.73 -6.94 2.94
C GLY A 109 -24.63 -8.18 2.89
N PRO A 110 -25.46 -8.27 1.85
CA PRO A 110 -26.52 -9.31 1.75
C PRO A 110 -25.97 -10.70 1.36
N GLY A 111 -24.70 -10.80 1.01
CA GLY A 111 -24.07 -12.06 0.60
C GLY A 111 -23.69 -12.97 1.78
N HIS A 112 -23.02 -14.08 1.45
CA HIS A 112 -22.52 -15.06 2.42
C HIS A 112 -21.05 -14.83 2.80
N ALA A 113 -20.49 -13.65 2.50
CA ALA A 113 -19.10 -13.33 2.78
C ALA A 113 -18.79 -13.51 4.27
N GLN A 114 -17.75 -14.26 4.55
CA GLN A 114 -17.24 -14.47 5.91
C GLN A 114 -16.20 -13.43 6.31
N PHE A 115 -15.67 -12.70 5.31
CA PHE A 115 -14.65 -11.67 5.48
C PHE A 115 -15.06 -10.40 4.77
N MET A 116 -14.57 -9.27 5.26
CA MET A 116 -14.58 -7.99 4.58
C MET A 116 -13.23 -7.31 4.77
N ILE A 117 -12.69 -6.79 3.68
CA ILE A 117 -11.46 -6.00 3.71
C ILE A 117 -11.83 -4.52 3.66
N ASN A 118 -11.20 -3.75 4.53
CA ASN A 118 -11.18 -2.31 4.47
C ASN A 118 -9.86 -1.87 3.82
N TYR A 119 -9.95 -1.02 2.80
CA TYR A 119 -8.78 -0.43 2.15
C TYR A 119 -8.66 1.06 2.52
N ILE A 120 -7.45 1.47 2.89
CA ILE A 120 -7.13 2.89 3.06
C ILE A 120 -6.94 3.51 1.67
N VAL A 121 -7.55 4.67 1.46
CA VAL A 121 -7.46 5.41 0.21
C VAL A 121 -6.97 6.84 0.47
N ASP A 122 -6.22 7.39 -0.47
CA ASP A 122 -5.68 8.76 -0.36
C ASP A 122 -6.72 9.83 -0.67
N ASP A 123 -7.67 9.56 -1.58
CA ASP A 123 -8.77 10.46 -1.96
C ASP A 123 -10.03 9.64 -2.30
N LEU A 124 -10.95 9.57 -1.35
CA LEU A 124 -12.15 8.75 -1.49
C LEU A 124 -13.08 9.25 -2.58
N ASP A 125 -13.24 10.57 -2.71
CA ASP A 125 -14.14 11.15 -3.70
C ASP A 125 -13.62 10.92 -5.11
N ALA A 126 -12.34 11.17 -5.35
CA ALA A 126 -11.71 10.90 -6.65
C ALA A 126 -11.78 9.42 -7.04
N LEU A 127 -11.61 8.51 -6.07
CA LEU A 127 -11.76 7.08 -6.30
C LEU A 127 -13.20 6.72 -6.69
N LEU A 128 -14.19 7.20 -5.93
CA LEU A 128 -15.60 6.88 -6.18
C LEU A 128 -16.09 7.43 -7.52
N ASP A 129 -15.66 8.64 -7.91
CA ASP A 129 -16.00 9.23 -9.21
C ASP A 129 -15.45 8.38 -10.36
N ARG A 130 -14.22 7.90 -10.25
CA ARG A 130 -13.62 6.99 -11.24
C ARG A 130 -14.37 5.65 -11.28
N LEU A 131 -14.58 5.02 -10.15
CA LEU A 131 -15.28 3.73 -10.07
C LEU A 131 -16.70 3.79 -10.63
N LYS A 132 -17.39 4.92 -10.42
CA LYS A 132 -18.70 5.19 -11.00
C LYS A 132 -18.65 5.25 -12.53
N GLN A 133 -17.65 5.93 -13.09
CA GLN A 133 -17.43 6.00 -14.55
C GLN A 133 -17.09 4.62 -15.14
N GLU A 134 -16.38 3.79 -14.38
CA GLU A 134 -16.01 2.42 -14.75
C GLU A 134 -17.17 1.41 -14.55
N GLY A 135 -18.33 1.85 -14.03
CA GLY A 135 -19.51 1.01 -13.84
C GLY A 135 -19.43 0.08 -12.63
N VAL A 136 -18.52 0.34 -11.71
CA VAL A 136 -18.42 -0.45 -10.46
C VAL A 136 -19.64 -0.18 -9.58
N LYS A 137 -20.21 -1.25 -9.01
CA LYS A 137 -21.35 -1.14 -8.09
C LYS A 137 -20.89 -0.50 -6.78
N ILE A 138 -21.43 0.71 -6.50
CA ILE A 138 -21.19 1.46 -5.28
C ILE A 138 -22.42 1.32 -4.38
N ASP A 139 -22.19 1.06 -3.08
CA ASP A 139 -23.26 1.06 -2.07
C ASP A 139 -23.75 2.50 -1.87
N PRO A 140 -25.07 2.75 -1.81
CA PRO A 140 -25.61 4.09 -1.58
C PRO A 140 -25.27 4.65 -0.19
N LYS A 141 -24.89 3.80 0.75
CA LYS A 141 -24.49 4.22 2.09
C LYS A 141 -23.12 4.88 2.05
N ARG A 142 -23.00 6.02 2.73
CA ARG A 142 -21.75 6.71 3.03
C ARG A 142 -21.72 7.04 4.52
N MET A 143 -20.53 7.12 5.10
CA MET A 143 -20.38 7.46 6.51
C MET A 143 -19.18 8.40 6.66
N ASP A 144 -19.41 9.52 7.36
CA ASP A 144 -18.39 10.52 7.66
C ASP A 144 -18.27 10.61 9.19
N GLU A 145 -17.10 10.21 9.70
CA GLU A 145 -16.79 10.13 11.12
C GLU A 145 -15.59 11.02 11.48
N SER A 146 -15.39 11.30 12.74
CA SER A 146 -14.27 12.14 13.20
C SER A 146 -12.89 11.57 12.84
N TYR A 147 -12.80 10.28 12.61
CA TYR A 147 -11.57 9.55 12.28
C TYR A 147 -11.45 9.18 10.79
N GLY A 148 -12.42 9.56 9.95
CA GLY A 148 -12.35 9.34 8.52
C GLY A 148 -13.69 9.23 7.81
N ARG A 149 -13.61 9.14 6.50
CA ARG A 149 -14.75 8.98 5.60
C ARG A 149 -14.78 7.58 5.02
N PHE A 150 -15.98 7.01 4.88
CA PHE A 150 -16.16 5.63 4.46
C PHE A 150 -17.18 5.54 3.33
N ALA A 151 -16.93 4.61 2.40
CA ALA A 151 -17.87 4.18 1.39
C ALA A 151 -17.68 2.68 1.13
N TRP A 152 -18.65 2.07 0.47
CA TRP A 152 -18.60 0.64 0.17
C TRP A 152 -18.84 0.42 -1.31
N ILE A 153 -18.16 -0.57 -1.84
CA ILE A 153 -18.30 -1.05 -3.21
C ILE A 153 -18.49 -2.57 -3.20
N TYR A 154 -18.82 -3.11 -4.35
CA TYR A 154 -18.95 -4.56 -4.53
C TYR A 154 -18.06 -5.02 -5.67
N ASP A 155 -17.33 -6.11 -5.47
CA ASP A 155 -16.56 -6.76 -6.53
C ASP A 155 -17.47 -7.58 -7.46
N LEU A 156 -16.85 -8.27 -8.43
CA LEU A 156 -17.59 -9.07 -9.43
C LEU A 156 -18.36 -10.25 -8.82
N ASP A 157 -17.87 -10.78 -7.70
CA ASP A 157 -18.53 -11.87 -6.96
C ASP A 157 -19.54 -11.36 -5.94
N GLY A 158 -19.72 -10.04 -5.84
CA GLY A 158 -20.63 -9.38 -4.91
C GLY A 158 -20.09 -9.27 -3.48
N ASN A 159 -18.80 -9.49 -3.25
CA ASN A 159 -18.21 -9.23 -1.94
C ASN A 159 -18.19 -7.73 -1.67
N LYS A 160 -18.64 -7.36 -0.47
CA LYS A 160 -18.62 -5.97 -0.02
C LYS A 160 -17.21 -5.61 0.42
N ILE A 161 -16.72 -4.49 -0.09
CA ILE A 161 -15.42 -3.91 0.22
C ILE A 161 -15.64 -2.55 0.87
N GLU A 162 -14.93 -2.27 1.94
CA GLU A 162 -14.96 -0.96 2.59
C GLU A 162 -13.76 -0.11 2.14
N LEU A 163 -14.03 1.12 1.78
CA LEU A 163 -13.04 2.14 1.41
C LEU A 163 -13.00 3.17 2.53
N TRP A 164 -11.83 3.44 3.07
CA TRP A 164 -11.62 4.36 4.17
C TRP A 164 -10.56 5.41 3.83
N GLN A 165 -10.97 6.67 3.87
CA GLN A 165 -10.03 7.79 3.86
C GLN A 165 -9.88 8.30 5.30
N PRO A 166 -8.75 8.04 5.96
CA PRO A 166 -8.50 8.54 7.31
C PRO A 166 -8.49 10.07 7.37
N THR A 167 -8.93 10.62 8.50
CA THR A 167 -8.69 12.03 8.78
C THR A 167 -7.18 12.24 8.99
N PRO A 168 -6.57 13.27 8.37
CA PRO A 168 -5.17 13.56 8.61
C PRO A 168 -4.88 13.72 10.11
N ALA A 169 -3.76 13.18 10.56
CA ALA A 169 -3.31 13.39 11.94
C ALA A 169 -3.19 14.90 12.19
N LYS A 170 -3.73 15.38 13.31
CA LYS A 170 -3.48 16.75 13.73
C LYS A 170 -1.98 16.91 13.99
N PRO A 171 -1.38 18.01 13.49
CA PRO A 171 0.03 18.32 13.72
C PRO A 171 0.36 18.50 15.21
#